data_7ce7e5657d620bae7a861f58b7dc4187
#
_entry.id   7ce7e5657d620bae7a861f58b7dc4187
#
_cell.length_a   1.000
_cell.length_b   1.000
_cell.length_c   1.000
_cell.angle_alpha   90.00
_cell.angle_beta   90.00
_cell.angle_gamma   90.00
#
_symmetry.space_group_name_H-M   'P 1'
#
loop_
_entity.id
_entity.type
_entity.pdbx_description
1 polymer ?
#
loop_
_entity_poly.entity_id
_entity_poly.type
_entity_poly.pdbx_seq_one_letter_code
_entity_poly.pdbx_strand_id
1 'polypeptide(L)'
;NNFLENIDRVEMDIEEMKVMKAEVKSIRAYNYFWLSFLWGDVPLVTKVLTVDEANSVFRDSKETVVNFIVTELQEAIRDLPVTRPNEDYGRITKGGALGILGRVFLAEKRWEEAKDTYKQIMNLGVYEIDPRFSDLFIEKGENSKEFLLVSKRTQDLYTNSIQLVCQGFTWGGWHHFSPYNELVEEFCCIDGLPIHESPLFDPEKPYENRDPRLLKTVFVDNVSVFKGILYIAHPDSNPSIYM
;
A
#
# COMPACT_ATOMS: atom_id res chain seq x y z
N ASN A 1 -1.17 10.34 -19.66
CA ASN A 1 -1.98 10.74 -20.84
C ASN A 1 -1.15 10.66 -22.11
N ASN A 2 -0.02 11.38 -22.23
CA ASN A 2 0.80 11.42 -23.44
C ASN A 2 1.12 10.04 -24.03
N PHE A 3 1.44 9.05 -23.20
CA PHE A 3 1.66 7.68 -23.66
C PHE A 3 0.43 7.10 -24.35
N LEU A 4 -0.74 7.18 -23.71
CA LEU A 4 -1.99 6.62 -24.26
C LEU A 4 -2.46 7.30 -25.54
N GLU A 5 -2.14 8.59 -25.73
CA GLU A 5 -2.47 9.32 -26.96
C GLU A 5 -1.56 8.97 -28.15
N ASN A 6 -0.37 8.45 -27.88
CA ASN A 6 0.64 8.27 -28.93
C ASN A 6 1.03 6.82 -29.20
N ILE A 7 0.76 5.89 -28.28
CA ILE A 7 1.22 4.51 -28.39
C ILE A 7 0.71 3.81 -29.68
N ASP A 8 -0.49 4.15 -30.15
CA ASP A 8 -1.06 3.58 -31.39
C ASP A 8 -0.31 3.97 -32.67
N ARG A 9 0.64 4.91 -32.58
CA ARG A 9 1.52 5.31 -33.68
C ARG A 9 2.83 4.52 -33.73
N VAL A 10 3.07 3.70 -32.71
CA VAL A 10 4.28 2.90 -32.60
C VAL A 10 4.04 1.54 -33.25
N GLU A 11 4.92 1.18 -34.20
CA GLU A 11 4.87 -0.15 -34.81
C GLU A 11 5.47 -1.18 -33.83
N MET A 12 4.60 -2.03 -33.27
CA MET A 12 4.98 -3.04 -32.29
C MET A 12 3.95 -4.18 -32.27
N ASP A 13 4.21 -5.22 -31.50
CA ASP A 13 3.27 -6.31 -31.28
C ASP A 13 1.98 -5.80 -30.62
N ILE A 14 0.83 -6.21 -31.12
CA ILE A 14 -0.48 -5.72 -30.68
C ILE A 14 -0.78 -6.16 -29.25
N GLU A 15 -0.42 -7.38 -28.86
CA GLU A 15 -0.67 -7.89 -27.52
C GLU A 15 0.23 -7.19 -26.50
N GLU A 16 1.49 -6.93 -26.84
CA GLU A 16 2.40 -6.14 -26.03
C GLU A 16 1.86 -4.71 -25.84
N MET A 17 1.37 -4.08 -26.91
CA MET A 17 0.74 -2.75 -26.86
C MET A 17 -0.45 -2.72 -25.91
N LYS A 18 -1.33 -3.73 -25.93
CA LYS A 18 -2.46 -3.84 -25.01
C LYS A 18 -2.00 -3.91 -23.56
N VAL A 19 -1.00 -4.73 -23.30
CA VAL A 19 -0.42 -4.87 -21.95
C VAL A 19 0.17 -3.55 -21.47
N MET A 20 0.94 -2.84 -22.30
CA MET A 20 1.49 -1.53 -21.94
C MET A 20 0.41 -0.48 -21.67
N LYS A 21 -0.66 -0.45 -22.49
CA LYS A 21 -1.82 0.43 -22.24
C LYS A 21 -2.48 0.11 -20.91
N ALA A 22 -2.67 -1.18 -20.60
CA ALA A 22 -3.28 -1.64 -19.36
C ALA A 22 -2.44 -1.26 -18.13
N GLU A 23 -1.12 -1.34 -18.21
CA GLU A 23 -0.21 -0.87 -17.16
C GLU A 23 -0.37 0.63 -16.91
N VAL A 24 -0.34 1.44 -17.97
CA VAL A 24 -0.47 2.90 -17.86
C VAL A 24 -1.84 3.31 -17.35
N LYS A 25 -2.93 2.64 -17.77
CA LYS A 25 -4.26 2.85 -17.21
C LYS A 25 -4.31 2.53 -15.73
N SER A 26 -3.71 1.42 -15.30
CA SER A 26 -3.65 1.05 -13.89
C SER A 26 -2.89 2.07 -13.05
N ILE A 27 -1.77 2.60 -13.54
CA ILE A 27 -1.00 3.66 -12.88
C ILE A 27 -1.82 4.95 -12.79
N ARG A 28 -2.49 5.34 -13.88
CA ARG A 28 -3.35 6.53 -13.91
C ARG A 28 -4.50 6.40 -12.91
N ALA A 29 -5.19 5.27 -12.92
CA ALA A 29 -6.27 4.98 -11.98
C ALA A 29 -5.79 4.99 -10.52
N TYR A 30 -4.62 4.42 -10.23
CA TYR A 30 -4.03 4.44 -8.90
C TYR A 30 -3.72 5.86 -8.41
N ASN A 31 -3.19 6.73 -9.28
CA ASN A 31 -2.93 8.12 -8.92
C ASN A 31 -4.24 8.89 -8.68
N TYR A 32 -5.27 8.70 -9.53
CA TYR A 32 -6.58 9.32 -9.33
C TYR A 32 -7.29 8.81 -8.08
N PHE A 33 -7.10 7.53 -7.71
CA PHE A 33 -7.60 7.00 -6.45
C PHE A 33 -7.05 7.80 -5.25
N TRP A 34 -5.74 8.01 -5.16
CA TRP A 34 -5.16 8.81 -4.08
C TRP A 34 -5.59 10.26 -4.11
N LEU A 35 -5.67 10.87 -5.30
CA LEU A 35 -6.17 12.24 -5.43
C LEU A 35 -7.61 12.37 -4.92
N SER A 36 -8.53 11.53 -5.39
CA SER A 36 -9.93 11.60 -4.99
C SER A 36 -10.16 11.16 -3.52
N PHE A 37 -9.37 10.21 -3.02
CA PHE A 37 -9.44 9.75 -1.64
C PHE A 37 -9.04 10.84 -0.64
N LEU A 38 -7.98 11.60 -0.95
CA LEU A 38 -7.44 12.64 -0.06
C LEU A 38 -8.13 14.00 -0.20
N TRP A 39 -8.55 14.36 -1.41
CA TRP A 39 -9.08 15.71 -1.71
C TRP A 39 -10.53 15.74 -2.19
N GLY A 40 -11.19 14.60 -2.37
CA GLY A 40 -12.57 14.54 -2.86
C GLY A 40 -12.66 14.89 -4.34
N ASP A 41 -13.35 15.99 -4.66
CA ASP A 41 -13.52 16.48 -6.03
C ASP A 41 -12.19 17.00 -6.58
N VAL A 42 -11.76 16.48 -7.73
CA VAL A 42 -10.51 16.85 -8.40
C VAL A 42 -10.71 16.94 -9.91
N PRO A 43 -9.92 17.74 -10.65
CA PRO A 43 -9.98 17.76 -12.09
C PRO A 43 -9.65 16.39 -12.72
N LEU A 44 -10.52 15.88 -13.57
CA LEU A 44 -10.30 14.64 -14.32
C LEU A 44 -9.70 14.96 -15.70
N VAL A 45 -8.37 14.88 -15.77
CA VAL A 45 -7.61 15.19 -16.99
C VAL A 45 -7.12 13.90 -17.63
N THR A 46 -7.72 13.52 -18.76
CA THR A 46 -7.44 12.27 -19.48
C THR A 46 -6.62 12.46 -20.77
N LYS A 47 -6.31 13.70 -21.12
CA LYS A 47 -5.50 14.07 -22.30
C LYS A 47 -4.34 15.00 -21.92
N VAL A 48 -3.43 15.24 -22.85
CA VAL A 48 -2.43 16.31 -22.72
C VAL A 48 -3.12 17.63 -22.97
N LEU A 49 -3.05 18.54 -22.00
CA LEU A 49 -3.67 19.85 -22.08
C LEU A 49 -2.71 20.89 -22.68
N THR A 50 -3.24 21.84 -23.46
CA THR A 50 -2.57 23.11 -23.74
C THR A 50 -2.56 23.99 -22.49
N VAL A 51 -1.78 25.09 -22.53
CA VAL A 51 -1.71 26.04 -21.39
C VAL A 51 -3.09 26.65 -21.12
N ASP A 52 -3.82 27.04 -22.19
CA ASP A 52 -5.14 27.66 -22.06
C ASP A 52 -6.18 26.67 -21.49
N GLU A 53 -6.17 25.41 -21.93
CA GLU A 53 -7.01 24.35 -21.36
C GLU A 53 -6.67 24.11 -19.89
N ALA A 54 -5.37 24.05 -19.53
CA ALA A 54 -4.94 23.83 -18.15
C ALA A 54 -5.40 24.95 -17.20
N ASN A 55 -5.48 26.19 -17.69
CA ASN A 55 -5.97 27.33 -16.93
C ASN A 55 -7.50 27.37 -16.76
N SER A 56 -8.22 26.51 -17.49
CA SER A 56 -9.69 26.48 -17.50
C SER A 56 -10.28 25.15 -16.99
N VAL A 57 -9.48 24.25 -16.40
CA VAL A 57 -10.01 23.02 -15.82
C VAL A 57 -10.76 23.31 -14.51
N PHE A 58 -11.84 22.59 -14.29
CA PHE A 58 -12.61 22.61 -13.07
C PHE A 58 -12.54 21.25 -12.37
N ARG A 59 -12.99 21.18 -11.12
CA ARG A 59 -13.10 19.92 -10.40
C ARG A 59 -14.30 19.12 -10.90
N ASP A 60 -14.07 17.87 -11.18
CA ASP A 60 -15.12 16.87 -11.37
C ASP A 60 -15.53 16.30 -10.02
N SER A 61 -16.78 15.84 -9.91
CA SER A 61 -17.24 15.21 -8.68
C SER A 61 -16.42 13.95 -8.35
N LYS A 62 -16.22 13.68 -7.06
CA LYS A 62 -15.57 12.46 -6.59
C LYS A 62 -16.18 11.22 -7.24
N GLU A 63 -17.51 11.18 -7.36
CA GLU A 63 -18.24 10.07 -8.00
C GLU A 63 -17.81 9.87 -9.46
N THR A 64 -17.69 10.95 -10.24
CA THR A 64 -17.21 10.90 -11.63
C THR A 64 -15.81 10.33 -11.70
N VAL A 65 -14.90 10.81 -10.83
CA VAL A 65 -13.52 10.35 -10.77
C VAL A 65 -13.44 8.88 -10.37
N VAL A 66 -14.20 8.45 -9.37
CA VAL A 66 -14.25 7.03 -8.92
C VAL A 66 -14.78 6.13 -10.03
N ASN A 67 -15.83 6.54 -10.75
CA ASN A 67 -16.35 5.76 -11.88
C ASN A 67 -15.32 5.62 -13.01
N PHE A 68 -14.56 6.68 -13.29
CA PHE A 68 -13.43 6.62 -14.21
C PHE A 68 -12.35 5.63 -13.76
N ILE A 69 -11.95 5.69 -12.48
CA ILE A 69 -10.95 4.77 -11.88
C ILE A 69 -11.40 3.32 -12.05
N VAL A 70 -12.65 3.02 -11.71
CA VAL A 70 -13.21 1.67 -11.82
C VAL A 70 -13.19 1.18 -13.27
N THR A 71 -13.60 2.03 -14.22
CA THR A 71 -13.60 1.69 -15.65
C THR A 71 -12.18 1.41 -16.15
N GLU A 72 -11.22 2.28 -15.86
CA GLU A 72 -9.81 2.11 -16.26
C GLU A 72 -9.22 0.80 -15.74
N LEU A 73 -9.48 0.47 -14.46
CA LEU A 73 -8.98 -0.77 -13.86
C LEU A 73 -9.67 -2.00 -14.44
N GLN A 74 -10.98 -1.96 -14.65
CA GLN A 74 -11.71 -3.09 -15.25
C GLN A 74 -11.27 -3.36 -16.70
N GLU A 75 -10.96 -2.33 -17.48
CA GLU A 75 -10.37 -2.49 -18.80
C GLU A 75 -8.96 -3.06 -18.72
N ALA A 76 -8.11 -2.51 -17.86
CA ALA A 76 -6.74 -2.96 -17.68
C ALA A 76 -6.64 -4.44 -17.24
N ILE A 77 -7.50 -4.88 -16.32
CA ILE A 77 -7.53 -6.26 -15.81
C ILE A 77 -7.74 -7.30 -16.92
N ARG A 78 -8.39 -6.94 -18.05
CA ARG A 78 -8.60 -7.87 -19.17
C ARG A 78 -7.29 -8.21 -19.88
N ASP A 79 -6.42 -7.21 -20.04
CA ASP A 79 -5.22 -7.29 -20.88
C ASP A 79 -3.94 -7.58 -20.04
N LEU A 80 -3.98 -7.38 -18.73
CA LEU A 80 -2.83 -7.63 -17.86
C LEU A 80 -2.56 -9.13 -17.67
N PRO A 81 -1.29 -9.56 -17.73
CA PRO A 81 -0.91 -10.93 -17.43
C PRO A 81 -1.08 -11.26 -15.93
N VAL A 82 -1.32 -12.53 -15.65
CA VAL A 82 -1.44 -13.03 -14.27
C VAL A 82 -0.10 -13.00 -13.52
N THR A 83 0.97 -13.36 -14.23
CA THR A 83 2.34 -13.41 -13.70
C THR A 83 3.30 -12.68 -14.63
N ARG A 84 4.47 -12.33 -14.11
CA ARG A 84 5.57 -11.73 -14.87
C ARG A 84 6.83 -12.58 -14.75
N PRO A 85 7.69 -12.62 -15.77
CA PRO A 85 9.03 -13.18 -15.63
C PRO A 85 9.87 -12.34 -14.64
N ASN A 86 10.97 -12.92 -14.16
CA ASN A 86 11.79 -12.29 -13.12
C ASN A 86 12.37 -10.92 -13.53
N GLU A 87 12.74 -10.75 -14.79
CA GLU A 87 13.22 -9.49 -15.35
C GLU A 87 12.19 -8.37 -15.30
N ASP A 88 10.91 -8.73 -15.37
CA ASP A 88 9.76 -7.81 -15.29
C ASP A 88 9.11 -7.77 -13.90
N TYR A 89 9.74 -8.36 -12.89
CA TYR A 89 9.21 -8.35 -11.53
C TYR A 89 9.05 -6.92 -11.01
N GLY A 90 7.84 -6.60 -10.53
CA GLY A 90 7.45 -5.25 -10.08
C GLY A 90 6.59 -4.50 -11.10
N ARG A 91 6.49 -4.93 -12.36
CA ARG A 91 5.49 -4.42 -13.29
C ARG A 91 4.10 -4.91 -12.89
N ILE A 92 3.08 -4.11 -13.16
CA ILE A 92 1.70 -4.39 -12.75
C ILE A 92 1.21 -5.70 -13.39
N THR A 93 0.63 -6.55 -12.57
CA THR A 93 -0.05 -7.78 -12.97
C THR A 93 -1.57 -7.63 -12.84
N LYS A 94 -2.32 -8.62 -13.35
CA LYS A 94 -3.77 -8.72 -13.15
C LYS A 94 -4.13 -8.67 -11.66
N GLY A 95 -3.40 -9.39 -10.80
CA GLY A 95 -3.60 -9.38 -9.35
C GLY A 95 -3.31 -8.01 -8.72
N GLY A 96 -2.28 -7.32 -9.19
CA GLY A 96 -1.97 -5.95 -8.75
C GLY A 96 -3.11 -4.97 -9.06
N ALA A 97 -3.63 -4.99 -10.29
CA ALA A 97 -4.76 -4.14 -10.70
C ALA A 97 -6.06 -4.49 -9.95
N LEU A 98 -6.35 -5.78 -9.74
CA LEU A 98 -7.46 -6.22 -8.89
C LEU A 98 -7.29 -5.75 -7.45
N GLY A 99 -6.07 -5.79 -6.90
CA GLY A 99 -5.77 -5.28 -5.56
C GLY A 99 -6.06 -3.78 -5.41
N ILE A 100 -5.71 -2.98 -6.42
CA ILE A 100 -6.06 -1.55 -6.47
C ILE A 100 -7.59 -1.40 -6.54
N LEU A 101 -8.28 -2.11 -7.43
CA LEU A 101 -9.73 -2.03 -7.60
C LEU A 101 -10.48 -2.41 -6.32
N GLY A 102 -10.07 -3.49 -5.65
CA GLY A 102 -10.64 -3.89 -4.35
C GLY A 102 -10.48 -2.81 -3.29
N ARG A 103 -9.33 -2.14 -3.24
CA ARG A 103 -9.08 -1.01 -2.33
C ARG A 103 -9.97 0.19 -2.65
N VAL A 104 -10.19 0.51 -3.93
CA VAL A 104 -11.16 1.55 -4.35
C VAL A 104 -12.55 1.23 -3.82
N PHE A 105 -13.03 0.01 -4.02
CA PHE A 105 -14.34 -0.41 -3.55
C PHE A 105 -14.46 -0.37 -2.02
N LEU A 106 -13.42 -0.77 -1.28
CA LEU A 106 -13.41 -0.64 0.19
C LEU A 106 -13.50 0.81 0.63
N ALA A 107 -12.73 1.71 0.02
CA ALA A 107 -12.73 3.14 0.34
C ALA A 107 -14.11 3.79 0.08
N GLU A 108 -14.82 3.33 -0.94
CA GLU A 108 -16.16 3.79 -1.30
C GLU A 108 -17.28 2.99 -0.60
N LYS A 109 -16.94 2.11 0.36
CA LYS A 109 -17.89 1.26 1.12
C LYS A 109 -18.74 0.34 0.23
N ARG A 110 -18.24 0.00 -0.95
CA ARG A 110 -18.86 -0.93 -1.91
C ARG A 110 -18.44 -2.37 -1.56
N TRP A 111 -18.95 -2.88 -0.43
CA TRP A 111 -18.44 -4.10 0.23
C TRP A 111 -18.57 -5.37 -0.62
N GLU A 112 -19.72 -5.54 -1.30
CA GLU A 112 -19.94 -6.73 -2.14
C GLU A 112 -18.98 -6.75 -3.35
N GLU A 113 -18.79 -5.61 -3.98
CA GLU A 113 -17.86 -5.49 -5.11
C GLU A 113 -16.40 -5.68 -4.68
N ALA A 114 -16.03 -5.17 -3.51
CA ALA A 114 -14.73 -5.42 -2.91
C ALA A 114 -14.53 -6.93 -2.65
N LYS A 115 -15.49 -7.59 -2.02
CA LYS A 115 -15.47 -9.03 -1.76
C LYS A 115 -15.29 -9.83 -3.04
N ASP A 116 -16.07 -9.53 -4.07
CA ASP A 116 -16.02 -10.26 -5.33
C ASP A 116 -14.70 -10.01 -6.09
N THR A 117 -14.14 -8.79 -5.98
CA THR A 117 -12.83 -8.47 -6.53
C THR A 117 -11.71 -9.25 -5.83
N TYR A 118 -11.72 -9.32 -4.50
CA TYR A 118 -10.72 -10.12 -3.77
C TYR A 118 -10.86 -11.62 -4.01
N LYS A 119 -12.08 -12.14 -4.20
CA LYS A 119 -12.28 -13.52 -4.64
C LYS A 119 -11.65 -13.79 -6.01
N GLN A 120 -11.70 -12.83 -6.94
CA GLN A 120 -11.02 -12.98 -8.23
C GLN A 120 -9.51 -13.14 -8.03
N ILE A 121 -8.87 -12.38 -7.12
CA ILE A 121 -7.44 -12.55 -6.80
C ILE A 121 -7.17 -13.95 -6.27
N MET A 122 -7.96 -14.43 -5.32
CA MET A 122 -7.82 -15.79 -4.78
C MET A 122 -7.93 -16.86 -5.87
N ASN A 123 -8.86 -16.67 -6.82
CA ASN A 123 -9.09 -17.60 -7.93
C ASN A 123 -7.97 -17.59 -8.98
N LEU A 124 -7.06 -16.59 -8.99
CA LEU A 124 -5.87 -16.62 -9.85
C LEU A 124 -4.90 -17.75 -9.46
N GLY A 125 -4.93 -18.22 -8.21
CA GLY A 125 -4.16 -19.38 -7.73
C GLY A 125 -2.64 -19.17 -7.69
N VAL A 126 -2.17 -17.92 -7.80
CA VAL A 126 -0.73 -17.56 -7.81
C VAL A 126 -0.28 -16.84 -6.56
N TYR A 127 -1.21 -16.42 -5.73
CA TYR A 127 -0.96 -15.70 -4.49
C TYR A 127 -1.24 -16.59 -3.27
N GLU A 128 -0.44 -16.43 -2.23
CA GLU A 128 -0.54 -17.19 -0.97
C GLU A 128 -0.21 -16.25 0.19
N ILE A 129 -0.86 -16.44 1.34
CA ILE A 129 -0.47 -15.73 2.58
C ILE A 129 0.85 -16.33 3.06
N ASP A 130 1.85 -15.49 3.28
CA ASP A 130 3.16 -15.91 3.78
C ASP A 130 3.10 -16.05 5.33
N PRO A 131 3.37 -17.23 5.88
CA PRO A 131 3.34 -17.43 7.33
C PRO A 131 4.44 -16.66 8.08
N ARG A 132 5.45 -16.15 7.34
CA ARG A 132 6.61 -15.45 7.88
C ARG A 132 6.36 -13.94 7.97
N PHE A 133 5.34 -13.49 8.68
CA PHE A 133 4.91 -12.08 8.74
C PHE A 133 6.07 -11.08 8.83
N SER A 134 7.05 -11.32 9.72
CA SER A 134 8.19 -10.40 9.89
C SER A 134 9.13 -10.34 8.70
N ASP A 135 9.25 -11.44 7.94
CA ASP A 135 10.16 -11.52 6.78
C ASP A 135 9.63 -10.74 5.58
N LEU A 136 8.30 -10.46 5.52
CA LEU A 136 7.70 -9.67 4.45
C LEU A 136 8.25 -8.24 4.36
N PHE A 137 8.81 -7.71 5.44
CA PHE A 137 9.30 -6.33 5.53
C PHE A 137 10.83 -6.22 5.45
N ILE A 138 11.51 -7.29 5.10
CA ILE A 138 12.97 -7.38 4.93
C ILE A 138 13.31 -8.12 3.64
N GLU A 139 14.58 -8.07 3.20
CA GLU A 139 15.06 -8.68 1.96
C GLU A 139 14.65 -10.15 1.76
N LYS A 140 14.53 -10.94 2.85
CA LYS A 140 14.08 -12.34 2.77
C LYS A 140 12.67 -12.52 2.22
N GLY A 141 11.81 -11.52 2.39
CA GLY A 141 10.43 -11.54 1.93
C GLY A 141 10.19 -10.95 0.56
N GLU A 142 11.20 -10.35 -0.10
CA GLU A 142 11.02 -9.60 -1.35
C GLU A 142 10.32 -10.36 -2.48
N ASN A 143 10.43 -11.68 -2.50
CA ASN A 143 9.80 -12.53 -3.51
C ASN A 143 8.60 -13.31 -2.96
N SER A 144 8.00 -12.85 -1.86
CA SER A 144 6.81 -13.51 -1.29
C SER A 144 5.64 -13.47 -2.27
N LYS A 145 4.92 -14.59 -2.36
CA LYS A 145 3.67 -14.70 -3.12
C LYS A 145 2.50 -13.91 -2.50
N GLU A 146 2.68 -13.32 -1.33
CA GLU A 146 1.67 -12.45 -0.72
C GLU A 146 1.58 -11.09 -1.42
N PHE A 147 2.66 -10.64 -2.06
CA PHE A 147 2.68 -9.34 -2.72
C PHE A 147 1.89 -9.32 -4.03
N LEU A 148 0.87 -8.48 -4.07
CA LEU A 148 0.09 -8.19 -5.28
C LEU A 148 0.77 -7.14 -6.17
N LEU A 149 1.36 -6.13 -5.53
CA LEU A 149 2.06 -5.03 -6.18
C LEU A 149 3.14 -4.49 -5.25
N VAL A 150 4.34 -4.31 -5.78
CA VAL A 150 5.49 -3.80 -5.03
C VAL A 150 6.12 -2.62 -5.76
N SER A 151 6.58 -1.63 -4.99
CA SER A 151 7.45 -0.58 -5.48
C SER A 151 8.88 -0.90 -5.06
N LYS A 152 9.65 -1.44 -5.99
CA LYS A 152 11.05 -1.81 -5.72
C LYS A 152 11.88 -0.59 -5.35
N ARG A 153 12.75 -0.77 -4.37
CA ARG A 153 13.78 0.20 -3.98
C ARG A 153 15.15 -0.45 -4.12
N THR A 154 16.13 0.34 -4.52
CA THR A 154 17.52 -0.09 -4.63
C THR A 154 18.41 0.82 -3.82
N GLN A 155 19.49 0.28 -3.26
CA GLN A 155 20.33 0.97 -2.29
C GLN A 155 20.87 2.30 -2.82
N ASP A 156 21.31 2.35 -4.06
CA ASP A 156 22.04 3.51 -4.60
C ASP A 156 21.19 4.42 -5.51
N LEU A 157 20.10 3.92 -6.07
CA LEU A 157 19.28 4.66 -7.05
C LEU A 157 17.94 5.14 -6.52
N TYR A 158 17.24 4.29 -5.77
CA TYR A 158 15.89 4.54 -5.28
C TYR A 158 15.76 4.13 -3.82
N THR A 159 16.54 4.78 -2.96
CA THR A 159 16.46 4.56 -1.50
C THR A 159 15.16 5.11 -0.93
N ASN A 160 14.80 4.67 0.26
CA ASN A 160 13.78 5.29 1.06
C ASN A 160 14.33 5.58 2.46
N SER A 161 13.74 6.56 3.13
CA SER A 161 14.11 6.97 4.49
C SER A 161 13.15 6.43 5.55
N ILE A 162 12.28 5.46 5.21
CA ILE A 162 11.21 5.01 6.12
C ILE A 162 11.78 4.50 7.44
N GLN A 163 12.89 3.77 7.40
CA GLN A 163 13.54 3.30 8.62
C GLN A 163 13.99 4.49 9.49
N LEU A 164 14.62 5.50 8.89
CA LEU A 164 15.12 6.67 9.60
C LEU A 164 13.97 7.50 10.22
N VAL A 165 12.88 7.69 9.48
CA VAL A 165 11.75 8.51 9.94
C VAL A 165 10.83 7.79 10.93
N CYS A 166 10.73 6.44 10.87
CA CYS A 166 9.92 5.65 11.78
C CYS A 166 10.69 5.16 13.01
N GLN A 167 12.00 5.01 12.90
CA GLN A 167 12.83 4.46 13.98
C GLN A 167 12.90 5.44 15.15
N GLY A 168 12.83 4.91 16.37
CA GLY A 168 12.94 5.70 17.58
C GLY A 168 14.32 6.35 17.78
N PHE A 169 14.36 7.43 18.51
CA PHE A 169 15.58 8.19 18.81
C PHE A 169 16.68 7.36 19.45
N THR A 170 16.32 6.44 20.32
CA THR A 170 17.26 5.49 20.97
C THR A 170 18.16 4.76 19.98
N TRP A 171 17.73 4.61 18.73
CA TRP A 171 18.45 3.91 17.67
C TRP A 171 18.90 4.84 16.53
N GLY A 172 18.89 6.16 16.77
CA GLY A 172 19.36 7.17 15.80
C GLY A 172 18.34 7.51 14.71
N GLY A 173 17.07 7.17 14.89
CA GLY A 173 15.97 7.60 14.02
C GLY A 173 15.43 8.98 14.38
N TRP A 174 14.50 9.47 13.58
CA TRP A 174 13.89 10.80 13.76
C TRP A 174 12.54 10.75 14.47
N HIS A 175 11.96 9.57 14.61
CA HIS A 175 10.67 9.34 15.27
C HIS A 175 9.55 10.28 14.76
N HIS A 176 9.52 10.54 13.45
CA HIS A 176 8.52 11.43 12.86
C HIS A 176 7.14 10.78 12.75
N PHE A 177 7.08 9.46 12.63
CA PHE A 177 5.84 8.70 12.53
C PHE A 177 5.69 7.77 13.73
N SER A 178 4.66 8.03 14.51
CA SER A 178 4.22 7.18 15.60
C SER A 178 2.78 6.76 15.36
N PRO A 179 2.40 5.52 15.64
CA PRO A 179 1.00 5.12 15.59
C PRO A 179 0.22 5.82 16.70
N TYR A 180 -1.05 6.10 16.44
CA TYR A 180 -1.99 6.43 17.51
C TYR A 180 -2.25 5.21 18.38
N ASN A 181 -2.61 5.43 19.65
CA ASN A 181 -2.88 4.36 20.61
C ASN A 181 -4.05 3.49 20.15
N GLU A 182 -5.02 4.07 19.45
CA GLU A 182 -6.16 3.35 18.87
C GLU A 182 -5.71 2.23 17.93
N LEU A 183 -4.65 2.42 17.15
CA LEU A 183 -4.10 1.34 16.34
C LEU A 183 -3.54 0.21 17.20
N VAL A 184 -2.90 0.52 18.33
CA VAL A 184 -2.37 -0.48 19.26
C VAL A 184 -3.51 -1.25 19.92
N GLU A 185 -4.61 -0.60 20.24
CA GLU A 185 -5.81 -1.19 20.84
C GLU A 185 -6.55 -2.13 19.88
N GLU A 186 -6.54 -1.86 18.57
CA GLU A 186 -7.15 -2.71 17.53
C GLU A 186 -6.46 -4.09 17.36
N PHE A 187 -5.23 -4.25 17.83
CA PHE A 187 -4.64 -5.58 17.88
C PHE A 187 -5.36 -6.42 18.95
N CYS A 188 -5.98 -7.52 18.53
CA CYS A 188 -6.68 -8.44 19.43
C CYS A 188 -5.76 -9.12 20.44
N CYS A 189 -6.33 -9.82 21.41
CA CYS A 189 -5.61 -10.80 22.21
C CYS A 189 -5.36 -12.10 21.43
N ILE A 190 -4.53 -12.98 21.96
CA ILE A 190 -4.16 -14.27 21.31
C ILE A 190 -5.34 -15.22 21.12
N ASP A 191 -6.45 -14.99 21.82
CA ASP A 191 -7.73 -15.70 21.65
C ASP A 191 -8.57 -15.15 20.49
N GLY A 192 -8.12 -14.08 19.82
CA GLY A 192 -8.78 -13.43 18.70
C GLY A 192 -9.86 -12.42 19.12
N LEU A 193 -10.07 -12.18 20.40
CA LEU A 193 -11.03 -11.22 20.91
C LEU A 193 -10.39 -9.82 21.07
N PRO A 194 -11.16 -8.75 20.85
CA PRO A 194 -10.75 -7.38 21.18
C PRO A 194 -10.36 -7.25 22.66
N ILE A 195 -9.50 -6.28 22.97
CA ILE A 195 -8.97 -6.10 24.36
C ILE A 195 -10.07 -5.87 25.40
N HIS A 196 -11.19 -5.26 25.02
CA HIS A 196 -12.32 -5.00 25.91
C HIS A 196 -13.26 -6.21 26.12
N GLU A 197 -13.07 -7.29 25.35
CA GLU A 197 -13.88 -8.52 25.42
C GLU A 197 -13.04 -9.72 25.91
N SER A 198 -11.72 -9.68 25.75
CA SER A 198 -10.85 -10.81 26.08
C SER A 198 -10.61 -10.94 27.59
N PRO A 199 -10.85 -12.11 28.18
CA PRO A 199 -10.47 -12.37 29.58
C PRO A 199 -8.94 -12.47 29.78
N LEU A 200 -8.16 -12.51 28.70
CA LEU A 200 -6.70 -12.58 28.75
C LEU A 200 -6.04 -11.20 28.83
N PHE A 201 -6.81 -10.13 28.64
CA PHE A 201 -6.28 -8.78 28.71
C PHE A 201 -6.06 -8.36 30.17
N ASP A 202 -4.84 -7.92 30.48
CA ASP A 202 -4.47 -7.38 31.78
C ASP A 202 -4.08 -5.89 31.59
N PRO A 203 -4.82 -4.93 32.17
CA PRO A 203 -4.50 -3.52 32.09
C PRO A 203 -3.13 -3.14 32.70
N GLU A 204 -2.64 -3.91 33.67
CA GLU A 204 -1.31 -3.70 34.28
C GLU A 204 -0.18 -4.22 33.37
N LYS A 205 -0.54 -5.08 32.39
CA LYS A 205 0.37 -5.67 31.42
C LYS A 205 -0.20 -5.62 30.01
N PRO A 206 -0.48 -4.45 29.47
CA PRO A 206 -1.34 -4.25 28.28
C PRO A 206 -0.77 -4.84 26.99
N TYR A 207 0.47 -5.28 27.00
CA TYR A 207 1.15 -5.87 25.83
C TYR A 207 1.36 -7.40 25.94
N GLU A 208 1.03 -8.01 27.08
CA GLU A 208 1.02 -9.46 27.23
C GLU A 208 -0.26 -10.06 26.61
N ASN A 209 -0.18 -11.30 26.16
CA ASN A 209 -1.29 -12.04 25.54
C ASN A 209 -1.95 -11.35 24.34
N ARG A 210 -1.22 -10.49 23.64
CA ARG A 210 -1.69 -9.80 22.44
C ARG A 210 -1.30 -10.54 21.18
N ASP A 211 -1.95 -10.23 20.08
CA ASP A 211 -1.57 -10.71 18.76
C ASP A 211 -0.06 -10.54 18.55
N PRO A 212 0.67 -11.60 18.18
CA PRO A 212 2.12 -11.54 18.04
C PRO A 212 2.60 -10.53 16.98
N ARG A 213 1.72 -10.09 16.08
CA ARG A 213 2.03 -9.05 15.09
C ARG A 213 2.18 -7.66 15.73
N LEU A 214 1.58 -7.41 16.89
CA LEU A 214 1.70 -6.12 17.59
C LEU A 214 3.16 -5.72 17.77
N LEU A 215 3.94 -6.55 18.47
CA LEU A 215 5.36 -6.27 18.73
C LEU A 215 6.28 -6.40 17.51
N LYS A 216 5.74 -6.83 16.35
CA LYS A 216 6.42 -6.81 15.06
C LYS A 216 6.11 -5.56 14.24
N THR A 217 5.05 -4.86 14.62
CA THR A 217 4.58 -3.65 13.91
C THR A 217 4.94 -2.38 14.66
N VAL A 218 4.88 -2.39 16.00
CA VAL A 218 5.06 -1.22 16.86
C VAL A 218 6.15 -1.46 17.88
N PHE A 219 7.06 -0.49 18.04
CA PHE A 219 7.97 -0.45 19.18
C PHE A 219 7.23 0.08 20.41
N VAL A 220 7.27 -0.70 21.48
CA VAL A 220 6.58 -0.40 22.74
C VAL A 220 7.61 -0.08 23.81
N ASP A 221 7.37 1.02 24.55
CA ASP A 221 8.23 1.50 25.62
C ASP A 221 8.46 0.42 26.69
N ASN A 222 9.69 0.26 27.13
CA ASN A 222 10.14 -0.72 28.12
C ASN A 222 9.81 -2.19 27.82
N VAL A 223 9.41 -2.52 26.57
CA VAL A 223 9.06 -3.87 26.12
C VAL A 223 9.87 -4.29 24.90
N SER A 224 9.91 -3.44 23.88
CA SER A 224 10.56 -3.78 22.61
C SER A 224 12.08 -3.73 22.71
N VAL A 225 12.74 -4.76 22.16
CA VAL A 225 14.21 -4.82 22.07
C VAL A 225 14.63 -4.91 20.61
N PHE A 226 15.54 -4.05 20.18
CA PHE A 226 16.13 -4.08 18.86
C PHE A 226 17.65 -4.04 18.95
N LYS A 227 18.34 -4.98 18.30
CA LYS A 227 19.80 -5.14 18.35
C LYS A 227 20.36 -5.19 19.77
N GLY A 228 19.62 -5.80 20.70
CA GLY A 228 20.01 -5.93 22.10
C GLY A 228 19.79 -4.69 22.97
N ILE A 229 19.20 -3.63 22.44
CA ILE A 229 18.91 -2.38 23.16
C ILE A 229 17.41 -2.31 23.43
N LEU A 230 17.04 -2.11 24.70
CA LEU A 230 15.66 -1.88 25.11
C LEU A 230 15.19 -0.51 24.63
N TYR A 231 14.00 -0.44 24.04
CA TYR A 231 13.38 0.82 23.67
C TYR A 231 12.85 1.55 24.90
N ILE A 232 13.27 2.80 25.05
CA ILE A 232 12.81 3.71 26.10
C ILE A 232 12.33 5.00 25.39
N ALA A 233 11.04 5.29 25.54
CA ALA A 233 10.39 6.43 24.86
C ALA A 233 10.58 7.76 25.60
N HIS A 234 11.42 7.82 26.63
CA HIS A 234 11.64 9.04 27.40
C HIS A 234 12.63 10.00 26.71
N PRO A 235 12.39 11.32 26.71
CA PRO A 235 13.29 12.31 26.13
C PRO A 235 14.73 12.22 26.64
N ASP A 236 14.92 11.98 27.93
CA ASP A 236 16.24 11.90 28.57
C ASP A 236 17.04 10.64 28.17
N SER A 237 16.40 9.65 27.56
CA SER A 237 17.10 8.45 27.08
C SER A 237 17.93 8.69 25.81
N ASN A 238 17.78 9.86 25.18
CA ASN A 238 18.53 10.23 23.98
C ASN A 238 18.88 11.73 23.95
N PRO A 239 19.77 12.18 24.85
CA PRO A 239 20.09 13.60 25.06
C PRO A 239 20.72 14.29 23.82
N SER A 240 21.25 13.54 22.84
CA SER A 240 21.89 14.09 21.63
C SER A 240 20.93 14.70 20.61
N ILE A 241 19.60 14.62 20.82
CA ILE A 241 18.60 15.12 19.88
C ILE A 241 18.07 16.50 20.27
N TYR A 242 18.34 16.95 21.49
CA TYR A 242 17.91 18.23 22.02
C TYR A 242 19.05 19.28 22.12
N MET A 243 20.18 19.01 21.46
CA MET A 243 21.26 19.99 21.32
C MET A 243 21.31 20.59 19.92
#